data_5ebcba02f66295a788fa7bd59b8cd0a0
#
_entry.id   5ebcba02f66295a788fa7bd59b8cd0a0
#
_cell.length_a   1.000
_cell.length_b   1.000
_cell.length_c   1.000
_cell.angle_alpha   90.00
_cell.angle_beta   90.00
_cell.angle_gamma   90.00
#
_symmetry.space_group_name_H-M   'P 1'
#
loop_
_entity.id
_entity.type
_entity.pdbx_description
1 polymer ?
#
loop_
_entity_poly.entity_id
_entity_poly.type
_entity_poly.pdbx_seq_one_letter_code
_entity_poly.pdbx_strand_id
1 'polypeptide(L)'
;GGLGNDSLYGYAGNDLLQGDEGNDTLYGGAGDDTLVGGLGNDYLYGEAGNDVYRFDRGWGQDTIQNNDSSTNKVDAIEFGTGIRAEDIILSRNSDDLILLLKGSTDRITISSYFSQDATGNSRLEEVRFVNGTTWNIEQIKILVQQQGTAGNDRLYGYAGSDTLSGGLGNDSLYGYAGNDLLQGDEG
;
A
#
# COMPACT_ATOMS: atom_id res chain seq x y z
N GLY A 1 12.33 17.91 7.20
CA GLY A 1 12.57 18.75 6.02
C GLY A 1 12.22 20.19 6.34
N GLY A 2 11.04 20.40 6.84
CA GLY A 2 10.54 21.72 7.17
C GLY A 2 9.45 22.15 6.21
N LEU A 3 9.51 23.38 5.71
CA LEU A 3 8.58 23.88 4.72
C LEU A 3 9.18 23.74 3.31
N GLY A 4 8.41 23.27 2.37
CA GLY A 4 8.80 23.18 0.96
C GLY A 4 9.08 21.75 0.54
N ASN A 5 9.55 21.56 -0.68
CA ASN A 5 9.77 20.23 -1.23
C ASN A 5 11.22 19.82 -1.00
N ASP A 6 11.44 18.92 -0.07
CA ASP A 6 12.75 18.51 0.40
C ASP A 6 13.18 17.13 -0.12
N SER A 7 14.48 16.86 -0.08
CA SER A 7 15.04 15.53 -0.34
C SER A 7 15.92 15.10 0.82
N LEU A 8 15.52 14.04 1.53
CA LEU A 8 16.17 13.54 2.73
C LEU A 8 16.83 12.18 2.45
N TYR A 9 18.04 11.99 2.95
CA TYR A 9 18.83 10.77 2.76
C TYR A 9 19.37 10.27 4.09
N GLY A 10 18.92 9.09 4.56
CA GLY A 10 19.41 8.43 5.78
C GLY A 10 20.77 7.77 5.58
N TYR A 11 21.00 7.15 4.42
CA TYR A 11 22.19 6.38 4.05
C TYR A 11 22.32 5.05 4.80
N ALA A 12 23.04 4.97 5.88
CA ALA A 12 23.30 3.71 6.60
C ALA A 12 23.13 3.92 8.10
N GLY A 13 22.39 3.06 8.72
CA GLY A 13 21.99 3.14 10.14
C GLY A 13 20.48 3.06 10.22
N ASN A 14 19.95 3.10 11.43
CA ASN A 14 18.51 3.13 11.65
C ASN A 14 18.09 4.59 11.83
N ASP A 15 17.50 5.16 10.80
CA ASP A 15 17.26 6.59 10.69
C ASP A 15 15.78 6.97 10.88
N LEU A 16 15.53 8.20 11.34
CA LEU A 16 14.21 8.82 11.34
C LEU A 16 14.22 9.99 10.36
N LEU A 17 13.47 9.85 9.25
CA LEU A 17 13.30 10.87 8.23
C LEU A 17 11.91 11.50 8.36
N GLN A 18 11.85 12.83 8.44
CA GLN A 18 10.61 13.60 8.50
C GLN A 18 10.62 14.70 7.43
N GLY A 19 9.65 14.63 6.47
CA GLY A 19 9.49 15.63 5.42
C GLY A 19 8.84 16.92 5.92
N ASP A 20 7.83 16.81 6.78
CA ASP A 20 6.97 17.88 7.33
C ASP A 20 5.97 18.45 6.32
N GLU A 21 6.08 19.71 5.85
CA GLU A 21 5.14 20.32 4.92
C GLU A 21 5.74 20.47 3.51
N GLY A 22 5.12 19.87 2.51
CA GLY A 22 5.54 19.96 1.12
C GLY A 22 5.47 18.62 0.41
N ASN A 23 5.94 18.57 -0.83
CA ASN A 23 6.01 17.31 -1.57
C ASN A 23 7.45 16.81 -1.50
N ASP A 24 7.71 15.91 -0.56
CA ASP A 24 9.04 15.50 -0.19
C ASP A 24 9.47 14.18 -0.83
N THR A 25 10.78 13.93 -0.82
CA THR A 25 11.34 12.65 -1.24
C THR A 25 12.29 12.13 -0.17
N LEU A 26 11.95 11.00 0.43
CA LEU A 26 12.67 10.40 1.55
C LEU A 26 13.31 9.08 1.13
N TYR A 27 14.62 8.96 1.34
CA TYR A 27 15.39 7.74 1.11
C TYR A 27 15.98 7.27 2.45
N GLY A 28 15.49 6.15 3.00
CA GLY A 28 15.99 5.54 4.22
C GLY A 28 17.42 5.06 4.04
N GLY A 29 17.60 4.07 3.20
CA GLY A 29 18.92 3.56 2.85
C GLY A 29 19.16 2.14 3.34
N ALA A 30 20.15 1.93 4.18
CA ALA A 30 20.43 0.62 4.72
C ALA A 30 20.30 0.61 6.24
N GLY A 31 19.42 -0.20 6.75
CA GLY A 31 19.09 -0.29 8.18
C GLY A 31 17.58 -0.24 8.38
N ASP A 32 17.14 -0.32 9.62
CA ASP A 32 15.71 -0.31 9.92
C ASP A 32 15.26 1.14 10.11
N ASP A 33 14.65 1.72 9.08
CA ASP A 33 14.35 3.15 9.01
C ASP A 33 12.89 3.46 9.35
N THR A 34 12.65 4.70 9.76
CA THR A 34 11.29 5.24 9.93
C THR A 34 11.11 6.45 9.04
N LEU A 35 10.17 6.41 8.12
CA LEU A 35 9.87 7.45 7.15
C LEU A 35 8.51 8.07 7.46
N VAL A 36 8.47 9.39 7.59
CA VAL A 36 7.27 10.20 7.82
C VAL A 36 7.26 11.29 6.75
N GLY A 37 6.43 11.15 5.70
CA GLY A 37 6.30 12.16 4.66
C GLY A 37 5.82 13.49 5.23
N GLY A 38 4.67 13.48 5.86
CA GLY A 38 4.06 14.67 6.47
C GLY A 38 2.82 15.11 5.71
N LEU A 39 2.69 16.42 5.50
CA LEU A 39 1.61 16.99 4.70
C LEU A 39 2.08 17.20 3.27
N GLY A 40 1.36 16.63 2.31
CA GLY A 40 1.68 16.84 0.89
C GLY A 40 1.53 15.58 0.05
N ASN A 41 2.29 15.50 -1.00
CA ASN A 41 2.32 14.29 -1.82
C ASN A 41 3.77 13.80 -1.92
N ASP A 42 4.09 12.82 -1.09
CA ASP A 42 5.46 12.41 -0.82
C ASP A 42 5.86 11.14 -1.57
N TYR A 43 7.16 11.01 -1.80
CA TYR A 43 7.78 9.79 -2.30
C TYR A 43 8.67 9.18 -1.21
N LEU A 44 8.36 7.96 -0.81
CA LEU A 44 9.00 7.27 0.31
C LEU A 44 9.69 5.99 -0.18
N TYR A 45 11.00 5.91 0.06
CA TYR A 45 11.87 4.80 -0.31
C TYR A 45 12.57 4.30 0.96
N GLY A 46 12.14 3.15 1.52
CA GLY A 46 12.81 2.55 2.69
C GLY A 46 14.16 1.97 2.28
N GLU A 47 14.22 1.32 1.12
CA GLU A 47 15.36 0.60 0.57
C GLU A 47 15.62 -0.69 1.35
N ALA A 48 16.75 -0.87 2.07
CA ALA A 48 17.16 -2.16 2.62
C ALA A 48 17.06 -2.22 4.14
N GLY A 49 16.21 -3.10 4.66
CA GLY A 49 16.03 -3.29 6.11
C GLY A 49 14.59 -3.61 6.48
N ASN A 50 14.22 -3.34 7.73
CA ASN A 50 12.84 -3.44 8.18
C ASN A 50 12.30 -2.03 8.39
N ASP A 51 11.66 -1.49 7.37
CA ASP A 51 11.30 -0.10 7.33
C ASP A 51 9.86 0.15 7.77
N VAL A 52 9.64 1.30 8.39
CA VAL A 52 8.34 1.72 8.87
C VAL A 52 7.93 3.04 8.21
N TYR A 53 6.82 2.99 7.49
CA TYR A 53 6.19 4.15 6.87
C TYR A 53 5.03 4.62 7.76
N ARG A 54 5.16 5.80 8.34
CA ARG A 54 4.23 6.29 9.36
C ARG A 54 3.31 7.37 8.81
N PHE A 55 1.97 7.22 9.06
CA PHE A 55 0.94 8.11 8.52
C PHE A 55 -0.03 8.58 9.60
N ASP A 56 -0.16 9.89 9.72
CA ASP A 56 -1.20 10.57 10.49
C ASP A 56 -2.20 11.25 9.53
N ARG A 57 -3.40 11.62 9.99
CA ARG A 57 -4.42 12.25 9.12
C ARG A 57 -3.89 13.48 8.42
N GLY A 58 -4.23 13.64 7.14
CA GLY A 58 -3.84 14.77 6.31
C GLY A 58 -2.54 14.53 5.55
N TRP A 59 -2.07 13.27 5.43
CA TRP A 59 -0.84 12.96 4.71
C TRP A 59 -0.88 13.31 3.22
N GLY A 60 -2.09 13.44 2.60
CA GLY A 60 -2.23 13.76 1.18
C GLY A 60 -2.20 12.54 0.28
N GLN A 61 -1.44 12.57 -0.82
CA GLN A 61 -1.40 11.48 -1.79
C GLN A 61 0.04 10.99 -1.97
N ASP A 62 0.43 10.02 -1.14
CA ASP A 62 1.80 9.55 -1.07
C ASP A 62 2.05 8.29 -1.89
N THR A 63 3.31 8.12 -2.28
CA THR A 63 3.76 6.94 -3.00
C THR A 63 4.90 6.27 -2.25
N ILE A 64 4.73 5.00 -1.90
CA ILE A 64 5.77 4.13 -1.39
C ILE A 64 6.34 3.31 -2.54
N GLN A 65 7.66 3.37 -2.71
CA GLN A 65 8.41 2.46 -3.56
C GLN A 65 9.31 1.59 -2.69
N ASN A 66 8.76 0.45 -2.30
CA ASN A 66 9.45 -0.52 -1.45
C ASN A 66 10.17 -1.54 -2.33
N ASN A 67 11.41 -1.24 -2.73
CA ASN A 67 12.20 -2.15 -3.57
C ASN A 67 13.38 -2.71 -2.77
N ASP A 68 13.10 -3.70 -1.94
CA ASP A 68 14.09 -4.38 -1.12
C ASP A 68 14.15 -5.87 -1.43
N SER A 69 15.32 -6.35 -1.80
CA SER A 69 15.61 -7.76 -2.08
C SER A 69 16.07 -8.56 -0.86
N SER A 70 16.08 -7.97 0.32
CA SER A 70 16.46 -8.63 1.57
C SER A 70 15.52 -9.79 1.89
N THR A 71 16.09 -10.86 2.40
CA THR A 71 15.31 -12.04 2.84
C THR A 71 14.85 -11.83 4.29
N ASN A 72 13.61 -12.23 4.59
CA ASN A 72 13.01 -12.12 5.92
C ASN A 72 12.84 -10.70 6.45
N LYS A 73 12.75 -9.72 5.56
CA LYS A 73 12.39 -8.35 5.94
C LYS A 73 10.95 -8.27 6.43
N VAL A 74 10.65 -7.27 7.24
CA VAL A 74 9.29 -6.92 7.66
C VAL A 74 9.12 -5.41 7.53
N ASP A 75 8.73 -4.97 6.34
CA ASP A 75 8.37 -3.57 6.12
C ASP A 75 6.91 -3.35 6.47
N ALA A 76 6.61 -2.21 7.06
CA ALA A 76 5.28 -1.95 7.55
C ALA A 76 4.80 -0.51 7.32
N ILE A 77 3.49 -0.38 7.07
CA ILE A 77 2.79 0.88 7.31
C ILE A 77 2.32 0.90 8.75
N GLU A 78 2.53 2.01 9.44
CA GLU A 78 1.94 2.29 10.75
C GLU A 78 1.01 3.50 10.68
N PHE A 79 -0.26 3.29 10.97
CA PHE A 79 -1.23 4.38 11.11
C PHE A 79 -1.24 4.93 12.55
N GLY A 80 -1.21 6.26 12.65
CA GLY A 80 -1.27 6.98 13.90
C GLY A 80 -2.64 6.99 14.57
N THR A 81 -2.75 7.74 15.65
CA THR A 81 -3.96 7.80 16.47
C THR A 81 -5.17 8.33 15.70
N GLY A 82 -6.34 7.69 15.90
CA GLY A 82 -7.58 8.10 15.25
C GLY A 82 -7.80 7.54 13.85
N ILE A 83 -6.92 6.63 13.39
CA ILE A 83 -7.13 5.86 12.17
C ILE A 83 -7.27 4.38 12.55
N ARG A 84 -8.39 3.78 12.16
CA ARG A 84 -8.72 2.38 12.43
C ARG A 84 -8.80 1.59 11.14
N ALA A 85 -8.74 0.28 11.25
CA ALA A 85 -8.87 -0.61 10.10
C ALA A 85 -10.15 -0.36 9.28
N GLU A 86 -11.28 -0.12 9.94
CA GLU A 86 -12.56 0.21 9.29
C GLU A 86 -12.58 1.55 8.56
N ASP A 87 -11.61 2.44 8.81
CA ASP A 87 -11.49 3.74 8.15
C ASP A 87 -10.73 3.65 6.82
N ILE A 88 -10.02 2.56 6.57
CA ILE A 88 -9.20 2.37 5.36
C ILE A 88 -9.94 1.52 4.34
N ILE A 89 -9.97 1.99 3.10
CA ILE A 89 -10.43 1.24 1.93
C ILE A 89 -9.21 0.79 1.17
N LEU A 90 -9.13 -0.52 0.91
CA LEU A 90 -8.10 -1.12 0.08
C LEU A 90 -8.64 -1.30 -1.34
N SER A 91 -7.79 -1.02 -2.32
CA SER A 91 -8.06 -1.34 -3.71
C SER A 91 -6.78 -1.68 -4.46
N ARG A 92 -6.92 -2.33 -5.62
CA ARG A 92 -5.81 -2.67 -6.51
C ARG A 92 -5.97 -1.93 -7.83
N ASN A 93 -4.87 -1.37 -8.32
CA ASN A 93 -4.81 -0.82 -9.67
C ASN A 93 -3.62 -1.45 -10.40
N SER A 94 -3.88 -2.39 -11.32
CA SER A 94 -2.83 -3.24 -11.91
C SER A 94 -2.03 -3.95 -10.80
N ASP A 95 -0.77 -3.63 -10.62
CA ASP A 95 0.08 -4.21 -9.58
C ASP A 95 0.23 -3.32 -8.34
N ASP A 96 -0.36 -2.14 -8.33
CA ASP A 96 -0.29 -1.24 -7.18
C ASP A 96 -1.37 -1.55 -6.13
N LEU A 97 -0.98 -1.50 -4.86
CA LEU A 97 -1.91 -1.49 -3.73
C LEU A 97 -2.22 -0.04 -3.36
N ILE A 98 -3.50 0.26 -3.22
CA ILE A 98 -3.98 1.60 -2.85
C ILE A 98 -4.71 1.51 -1.52
N LEU A 99 -4.33 2.36 -0.57
CA LEU A 99 -5.03 2.59 0.69
C LEU A 99 -5.63 3.99 0.67
N LEU A 100 -6.95 4.08 0.87
CA LEU A 100 -7.69 5.35 0.89
C LEU A 100 -8.32 5.54 2.27
N LEU A 101 -8.14 6.70 2.88
CA LEU A 101 -8.84 7.06 4.12
C LEU A 101 -10.26 7.52 3.80
N LYS A 102 -11.27 6.85 4.38
CA LYS A 102 -12.68 7.19 4.20
C LYS A 102 -12.98 8.64 4.57
N GLY A 103 -13.72 9.33 3.69
CA GLY A 103 -14.13 10.72 3.90
C GLY A 103 -13.01 11.75 3.75
N SER A 104 -11.87 11.35 3.20
CA SER A 104 -10.71 12.20 2.92
C SER A 104 -10.23 11.99 1.47
N THR A 105 -9.29 12.81 1.04
CA THR A 105 -8.50 12.60 -0.19
C THR A 105 -7.16 11.92 0.09
N ASP A 106 -6.88 11.62 1.36
CA ASP A 106 -5.64 10.99 1.80
C ASP A 106 -5.53 9.57 1.21
N ARG A 107 -4.46 9.33 0.48
CA ARG A 107 -4.22 8.10 -0.27
C ARG A 107 -2.76 7.69 -0.20
N ILE A 108 -2.51 6.43 0.02
CA ILE A 108 -1.19 5.81 -0.12
C ILE A 108 -1.23 4.88 -1.33
N THR A 109 -0.25 4.99 -2.20
CA THR A 109 -0.02 4.06 -3.31
C THR A 109 1.27 3.29 -3.06
N ILE A 110 1.20 1.97 -2.93
CA ILE A 110 2.40 1.12 -2.88
C ILE A 110 2.61 0.55 -4.28
N SER A 111 3.65 1.05 -4.94
CA SER A 111 3.96 0.71 -6.32
C SER A 111 4.40 -0.75 -6.47
N SER A 112 3.82 -1.44 -7.46
CA SER A 112 4.16 -2.83 -7.81
C SER A 112 4.01 -3.83 -6.65
N TYR A 113 3.17 -3.56 -5.67
CA TYR A 113 2.92 -4.42 -4.50
C TYR A 113 2.53 -5.85 -4.90
N PHE A 114 1.64 -6.00 -5.88
CA PHE A 114 1.14 -7.29 -6.37
C PHE A 114 2.02 -7.93 -7.44
N SER A 115 3.14 -7.32 -7.78
CA SER A 115 4.13 -7.93 -8.66
C SER A 115 4.51 -9.33 -8.15
N GLN A 116 4.49 -10.33 -9.04
CA GLN A 116 4.71 -11.73 -8.68
C GLN A 116 3.80 -12.22 -7.54
N ASP A 117 2.53 -11.81 -7.55
CA ASP A 117 1.52 -12.18 -6.54
C ASP A 117 1.86 -11.74 -5.11
N ALA A 118 2.37 -10.53 -4.96
CA ALA A 118 2.88 -9.98 -3.70
C ALA A 118 4.01 -10.82 -3.05
N THR A 119 4.80 -11.50 -3.87
CA THR A 119 6.03 -12.17 -3.43
C THR A 119 7.29 -11.47 -3.94
N GLY A 120 7.12 -10.40 -4.74
CA GLY A 120 8.20 -9.60 -5.26
C GLY A 120 8.87 -8.70 -4.20
N ASN A 121 9.89 -7.99 -4.61
CA ASN A 121 10.68 -7.11 -3.73
C ASN A 121 9.93 -5.85 -3.30
N SER A 122 8.83 -5.50 -3.96
CA SER A 122 8.06 -4.28 -3.70
C SER A 122 6.96 -4.45 -2.66
N ARG A 123 6.80 -5.63 -2.06
CA ARG A 123 5.78 -5.87 -1.05
C ARG A 123 6.14 -5.21 0.27
N LEU A 124 5.11 -4.79 0.98
CA LEU A 124 5.12 -4.52 2.42
C LEU A 124 4.50 -5.72 3.13
N GLU A 125 5.07 -6.14 4.23
CA GLU A 125 4.62 -7.33 4.95
C GLU A 125 3.43 -7.05 5.83
N GLU A 126 3.31 -5.83 6.36
CA GLU A 126 2.29 -5.51 7.36
C GLU A 126 1.70 -4.11 7.23
N VAL A 127 0.42 -3.98 7.58
CA VAL A 127 -0.24 -2.69 7.88
C VAL A 127 -0.72 -2.75 9.33
N ARG A 128 -0.22 -1.85 10.16
CA ARG A 128 -0.42 -1.83 11.61
C ARG A 128 -1.28 -0.64 12.04
N PHE A 129 -2.18 -0.88 12.99
CA PHE A 129 -3.05 0.13 13.58
C PHE A 129 -2.79 0.26 15.07
N VAL A 130 -2.95 1.46 15.64
CA VAL A 130 -2.68 1.74 17.07
C VAL A 130 -3.47 0.86 18.04
N ASN A 131 -4.64 0.37 17.63
CA ASN A 131 -5.48 -0.53 18.44
C ASN A 131 -4.96 -1.99 18.50
N GLY A 132 -3.79 -2.27 17.88
CA GLY A 132 -3.19 -3.60 17.80
C GLY A 132 -3.68 -4.46 16.64
N THR A 133 -4.59 -3.96 15.81
CA THR A 133 -4.97 -4.64 14.56
C THR A 133 -3.79 -4.60 13.60
N THR A 134 -3.48 -5.72 12.97
CA THR A 134 -2.45 -5.82 11.92
C THR A 134 -3.02 -6.60 10.74
N TRP A 135 -2.81 -6.11 9.53
CA TRP A 135 -3.06 -6.83 8.29
C TRP A 135 -1.74 -7.34 7.72
N ASN A 136 -1.63 -8.64 7.55
CA ASN A 136 -0.55 -9.27 6.81
C ASN A 136 -0.90 -9.38 5.31
N ILE A 137 0.02 -9.88 4.50
CA ILE A 137 -0.13 -10.01 3.05
C ILE A 137 -1.41 -10.78 2.67
N GLU A 138 -1.69 -11.90 3.33
CA GLU A 138 -2.87 -12.71 3.02
C GLU A 138 -4.17 -11.99 3.37
N GLN A 139 -4.19 -11.25 4.48
CA GLN A 139 -5.34 -10.43 4.86
C GLN A 139 -5.53 -9.25 3.89
N ILE A 140 -4.44 -8.62 3.43
CA ILE A 140 -4.49 -7.56 2.42
C ILE A 140 -5.08 -8.12 1.11
N LYS A 141 -4.63 -9.28 0.64
CA LYS A 141 -5.20 -9.94 -0.54
C LYS A 141 -6.69 -10.19 -0.40
N ILE A 142 -7.14 -10.70 0.74
CA ILE A 142 -8.57 -10.93 1.01
C ILE A 142 -9.36 -9.62 1.03
N LEU A 143 -8.84 -8.58 1.66
CA LEU A 143 -9.51 -7.27 1.76
C LEU A 143 -9.58 -6.53 0.43
N VAL A 144 -8.61 -6.78 -0.46
CA VAL A 144 -8.59 -6.26 -1.84
C VAL A 144 -9.43 -7.13 -2.78
N GLN A 145 -9.80 -8.37 -2.38
CA GLN A 145 -10.68 -9.25 -3.16
C GLN A 145 -11.99 -8.54 -3.50
N GLN A 146 -12.15 -8.21 -4.76
CA GLN A 146 -13.06 -7.18 -5.20
C GLN A 146 -14.39 -7.76 -5.65
N GLN A 147 -15.45 -7.23 -5.07
CA GLN A 147 -16.72 -7.13 -5.77
C GLN A 147 -16.65 -5.91 -6.68
N GLY A 148 -16.98 -6.09 -7.96
CA GLY A 148 -17.14 -4.99 -8.88
C GLY A 148 -18.26 -4.05 -8.44
N THR A 149 -18.28 -2.89 -9.06
CA THR A 149 -19.25 -1.82 -8.80
C THR A 149 -20.43 -1.88 -9.79
N ALA A 150 -21.06 -0.75 -10.06
CA ALA A 150 -22.04 -0.62 -11.15
C ALA A 150 -21.41 -0.06 -12.45
N GLY A 151 -20.10 0.10 -12.48
CA GLY A 151 -19.34 0.61 -13.63
C GLY A 151 -18.50 -0.47 -14.31
N ASN A 152 -17.71 -0.08 -15.28
CA ASN A 152 -16.79 -0.99 -15.96
C ASN A 152 -15.56 -1.22 -15.09
N ASP A 153 -15.45 -2.41 -14.52
CA ASP A 153 -14.40 -2.75 -13.55
C ASP A 153 -13.30 -3.64 -14.17
N ARG A 154 -12.15 -3.62 -13.54
CA ARG A 154 -11.06 -4.52 -13.84
C ARG A 154 -10.60 -5.21 -12.55
N LEU A 155 -10.93 -6.50 -12.42
CA LEU A 155 -10.72 -7.29 -11.21
C LEU A 155 -9.64 -8.32 -11.43
N TYR A 156 -8.78 -8.49 -10.42
CA TYR A 156 -7.63 -9.39 -10.50
C TYR A 156 -7.62 -10.35 -9.31
N GLY A 157 -7.56 -11.65 -9.61
CA GLY A 157 -7.27 -12.70 -8.63
C GLY A 157 -5.78 -12.80 -8.30
N TYR A 158 -5.40 -13.92 -7.75
CA TYR A 158 -4.03 -14.25 -7.33
C TYR A 158 -3.65 -15.65 -7.82
N ALA A 159 -2.62 -16.27 -7.20
CA ALA A 159 -2.22 -17.64 -7.54
C ALA A 159 -3.08 -18.72 -6.86
N GLY A 160 -3.98 -18.35 -5.95
CA GLY A 160 -4.89 -19.25 -5.23
C GLY A 160 -6.23 -19.45 -5.94
N SER A 161 -7.21 -20.04 -5.23
CA SER A 161 -8.58 -20.13 -5.73
C SER A 161 -9.34 -18.86 -5.37
N ASP A 162 -9.72 -18.07 -6.36
CA ASP A 162 -10.33 -16.77 -6.20
C ASP A 162 -11.81 -16.78 -6.56
N THR A 163 -12.56 -15.82 -6.01
CA THR A 163 -13.94 -15.54 -6.41
C THR A 163 -14.04 -14.07 -6.78
N LEU A 164 -14.29 -13.79 -8.04
CA LEU A 164 -14.46 -12.45 -8.59
C LEU A 164 -15.87 -12.28 -9.12
N SER A 165 -16.52 -11.17 -8.77
CA SER A 165 -17.87 -10.80 -9.24
C SER A 165 -17.81 -9.42 -9.88
N GLY A 166 -18.15 -9.31 -11.17
CA GLY A 166 -18.08 -8.07 -11.94
C GLY A 166 -19.07 -7.01 -11.48
N GLY A 167 -20.30 -7.42 -11.22
CA GLY A 167 -21.38 -6.51 -10.84
C GLY A 167 -22.20 -6.05 -12.04
N LEU A 168 -22.43 -4.74 -12.17
CA LEU A 168 -23.06 -4.15 -13.34
C LEU A 168 -22.00 -3.49 -14.23
N GLY A 169 -22.13 -3.62 -15.55
CA GLY A 169 -21.23 -2.93 -16.47
C GLY A 169 -20.38 -3.90 -17.31
N ASN A 170 -19.49 -3.34 -18.10
CA ASN A 170 -18.61 -4.15 -18.96
C ASN A 170 -17.29 -4.40 -18.23
N ASP A 171 -17.17 -5.56 -17.60
CA ASP A 171 -16.07 -5.87 -16.68
C ASP A 171 -15.00 -6.75 -17.33
N SER A 172 -13.80 -6.69 -16.75
CA SER A 172 -12.68 -7.54 -17.12
C SER A 172 -12.16 -8.26 -15.88
N LEU A 173 -12.35 -9.58 -15.82
CA LEU A 173 -11.98 -10.42 -14.69
C LEU A 173 -10.79 -11.31 -15.05
N TYR A 174 -9.75 -11.28 -14.23
CA TYR A 174 -8.51 -12.04 -14.42
C TYR A 174 -8.27 -12.95 -13.22
N GLY A 175 -8.54 -14.25 -13.33
CA GLY A 175 -8.37 -15.22 -12.24
C GLY A 175 -6.90 -15.55 -11.96
N TYR A 176 -6.06 -15.53 -13.01
CA TYR A 176 -4.66 -15.98 -13.00
C TYR A 176 -4.54 -17.48 -12.74
N ALA A 177 -3.73 -17.90 -11.74
CA ALA A 177 -3.46 -19.30 -11.46
C ALA A 177 -4.29 -19.81 -10.30
N GLY A 178 -4.94 -20.97 -10.48
CA GLY A 178 -5.79 -21.55 -9.44
C GLY A 178 -7.08 -22.11 -9.99
N ASN A 179 -7.99 -22.45 -9.09
CA ASN A 179 -9.34 -22.87 -9.46
C ASN A 179 -10.31 -21.73 -9.09
N ASP A 180 -10.52 -20.83 -10.05
CA ASP A 180 -11.21 -19.58 -9.82
C ASP A 180 -12.68 -19.64 -10.19
N LEU A 181 -13.51 -18.88 -9.48
CA LEU A 181 -14.90 -18.59 -9.81
C LEU A 181 -14.99 -17.14 -10.29
N LEU A 182 -15.23 -16.97 -11.62
CA LEU A 182 -15.39 -15.65 -12.22
C LEU A 182 -16.86 -15.48 -12.65
N GLN A 183 -17.50 -14.45 -12.11
CA GLN A 183 -18.89 -14.09 -12.38
C GLN A 183 -18.93 -12.68 -12.98
N GLY A 184 -19.33 -12.59 -14.27
CA GLY A 184 -19.46 -11.30 -14.96
C GLY A 184 -20.68 -10.50 -14.50
N ASP A 185 -21.70 -11.20 -13.97
CA ASP A 185 -23.00 -10.67 -13.56
C ASP A 185 -23.75 -9.95 -14.71
N GLU A 186 -24.25 -8.71 -14.50
CA GLU A 186 -25.07 -8.02 -15.53
C GLU A 186 -24.24 -7.00 -16.31
N GLY A 187 -23.85 -7.33 -17.55
CA GLY A 187 -23.10 -6.43 -18.44
C GLY A 187 -22.98 -6.91 -19.87
#